data_f51c10a1d32a9c2225969d8ffebbe500
#
_entry.id   f51c10a1d32a9c2225969d8ffebbe500
#
_cell.length_a   1.000
_cell.length_b   1.000
_cell.length_c   1.000
_cell.angle_alpha   90.00
_cell.angle_beta   90.00
_cell.angle_gamma   90.00
#
_symmetry.space_group_name_H-M   'P 1'
#
loop_
_entity.id
_entity.type
_entity.pdbx_description
1 polymer ?
#
loop_
_entity_poly.entity_id
_entity_poly.type
_entity_poly.pdbx_seq_one_letter_code
_entity_poly.pdbx_strand_id
1 'polypeptide(L)'
;ADGDSMAVRVAVTAERLDEPLEESCTVAIMRRGYPMPLYPTYSDAQGGCILKWTAPDFAGVSRSEAVTDDVEGYEPFAIDQAGRWKFVDVDLVEETYSFTDFQFPNMGKPMAFIVFDSEGMNSTFAAHSGSKYFASFSSPYGANDNWMISEDLPGTAQTVSFCARSYSSSDPESFEVSYSKATDSVEDFESLASVNGVPAAWTRYSYDLPAGANYFAIRSTSDDKFFIEIDDISYTAGIGNLQLTGYEVYVDGTLAATLPADATEYLLPWNEFETLPEGIVQMKAIYTRGASDLTDPAYFRFSGGVDGIASDAVSITAQGGTLTVSGAAGIPISVFAVSGQTVYSGVTAQGGISLTLPGGIYIVRAAGTARKVV
;
A
#
# COMPACT_ATOMS: atom_id res chain seq x y z
N ALA A 1 1.53 -19.92 -7.38
CA ALA A 1 1.52 -19.17 -8.63
C ALA A 1 1.96 -17.75 -8.31
N ASP A 2 3.09 -17.35 -8.84
CA ASP A 2 3.78 -16.10 -8.56
C ASP A 2 2.93 -14.89 -8.99
N GLY A 3 2.14 -14.34 -8.10
CA GLY A 3 1.32 -13.16 -8.33
C GLY A 3 2.09 -11.83 -8.29
N ASP A 4 3.36 -11.83 -7.93
CA ASP A 4 4.06 -10.61 -7.54
C ASP A 4 5.17 -10.15 -8.50
N SER A 5 5.34 -10.79 -9.63
CA SER A 5 6.29 -10.33 -10.66
C SER A 5 5.60 -10.18 -12.00
N MET A 6 5.69 -8.99 -12.59
CA MET A 6 5.26 -8.71 -13.96
C MET A 6 6.52 -8.52 -14.81
N ALA A 7 6.70 -9.35 -15.83
CA ALA A 7 7.73 -9.14 -16.84
C ALA A 7 7.18 -8.18 -17.91
N VAL A 8 7.75 -7.00 -18.01
CA VAL A 8 7.45 -6.06 -19.09
C VAL A 8 8.53 -6.21 -20.16
N ARG A 9 8.12 -6.61 -21.36
CA ARG A 9 9.01 -6.65 -22.53
C ARG A 9 8.85 -5.34 -23.30
N VAL A 10 9.92 -4.56 -23.34
CA VAL A 10 9.99 -3.37 -24.19
C VAL A 10 10.75 -3.74 -25.45
N ALA A 11 10.10 -3.69 -26.61
CA ALA A 11 10.74 -3.85 -27.92
C ALA A 11 10.89 -2.48 -28.56
N VAL A 12 12.09 -2.11 -28.94
CA VAL A 12 12.37 -0.89 -29.70
C VAL A 12 12.72 -1.31 -31.12
N THR A 13 11.91 -0.89 -32.08
CA THR A 13 12.17 -1.12 -33.51
C THR A 13 12.71 0.15 -34.14
N ALA A 14 13.89 0.13 -34.71
CA ALA A 14 14.46 1.26 -35.42
C ALA A 14 14.28 1.07 -36.95
N GLU A 15 13.49 1.92 -37.58
CA GLU A 15 13.08 1.82 -39.00
C GLU A 15 14.13 2.33 -40.03
N ARG A 16 15.37 2.59 -39.65
CA ARG A 16 16.37 3.23 -40.53
C ARG A 16 17.62 2.42 -40.82
N LEU A 17 17.62 1.13 -40.54
CA LEU A 17 18.72 0.23 -40.87
C LEU A 17 18.25 -0.75 -41.95
N ASP A 18 19.17 -1.16 -42.85
CA ASP A 18 18.91 -2.14 -43.90
C ASP A 18 18.47 -3.52 -43.34
N GLU A 19 18.58 -3.70 -42.02
CA GLU A 19 17.95 -4.78 -41.26
C GLU A 19 17.35 -4.20 -39.95
N PRO A 20 16.15 -4.61 -39.56
CA PRO A 20 15.53 -4.14 -38.32
C PRO A 20 16.32 -4.68 -37.12
N LEU A 21 16.82 -3.78 -36.28
CA LEU A 21 17.41 -4.13 -35.01
C LEU A 21 16.29 -4.24 -33.98
N GLU A 22 15.97 -5.44 -33.53
CA GLU A 22 15.10 -5.68 -32.40
C GLU A 22 15.94 -5.90 -31.14
N GLU A 23 15.99 -4.94 -30.25
CA GLU A 23 16.46 -5.15 -28.88
C GLU A 23 15.29 -5.26 -27.94
N SER A 24 15.27 -6.31 -27.13
CA SER A 24 14.29 -6.49 -26.07
C SER A 24 14.97 -6.60 -24.73
N CYS A 25 14.52 -5.77 -23.80
CA CYS A 25 14.93 -5.88 -22.41
C CYS A 25 13.73 -6.41 -21.60
N THR A 26 13.97 -7.38 -20.73
CA THR A 26 12.97 -7.86 -19.79
C THR A 26 13.26 -7.21 -18.43
N VAL A 27 12.41 -6.29 -18.01
CA VAL A 27 12.48 -5.71 -16.68
C VAL A 27 11.50 -6.47 -15.80
N ALA A 28 12.02 -7.16 -14.79
CA ALA A 28 11.20 -7.74 -13.73
C ALA A 28 10.80 -6.60 -12.77
N ILE A 29 9.56 -6.14 -12.86
CA ILE A 29 9.01 -5.22 -11.87
C ILE A 29 8.51 -6.06 -10.70
N MET A 30 9.28 -6.11 -9.63
CA MET A 30 8.79 -6.67 -8.38
C MET A 30 7.86 -5.66 -7.72
N ARG A 31 6.59 -6.03 -7.58
CA ARG A 31 5.64 -5.25 -6.80
C ARG A 31 6.03 -5.40 -5.33
N ARG A 32 6.66 -4.41 -4.77
CA ARG A 32 6.94 -4.32 -3.34
C ARG A 32 5.68 -3.82 -2.66
N GLY A 33 4.96 -4.70 -2.07
CA GLY A 33 3.75 -4.35 -1.34
C GLY A 33 3.40 -5.46 -0.36
N TYR A 34 2.69 -5.10 0.67
CA TYR A 34 2.12 -6.08 1.58
C TYR A 34 1.10 -6.95 0.83
N PRO A 35 1.04 -8.27 1.11
CA PRO A 35 0.08 -9.16 0.45
C PRO A 35 -1.36 -8.69 0.61
N MET A 36 -2.12 -8.69 -0.48
CA MET A 36 -3.53 -8.29 -0.47
C MET A 36 -4.43 -9.49 -0.18
N PRO A 37 -5.67 -9.28 0.33
CA PRO A 37 -6.71 -10.31 0.35
C PRO A 37 -6.92 -10.88 -1.06
N LEU A 38 -7.04 -12.20 -1.16
CA LEU A 38 -7.18 -12.88 -2.44
C LEU A 38 -8.65 -13.14 -2.77
N TYR A 39 -8.98 -12.98 -4.04
CA TYR A 39 -10.26 -13.36 -4.63
C TYR A 39 -11.48 -12.82 -3.87
N PRO A 40 -11.57 -11.50 -3.60
CA PRO A 40 -12.76 -10.96 -2.97
C PRO A 40 -13.96 -11.21 -3.88
N THR A 41 -15.00 -11.80 -3.31
CA THR A 41 -16.27 -12.06 -3.98
C THR A 41 -17.39 -11.48 -3.14
N TYR A 42 -18.50 -11.13 -3.79
CA TYR A 42 -19.69 -10.67 -3.09
C TYR A 42 -20.91 -11.43 -3.58
N SER A 43 -21.89 -11.58 -2.71
CA SER A 43 -23.18 -12.18 -3.03
C SER A 43 -24.28 -11.53 -2.21
N ASP A 44 -25.49 -11.48 -2.80
CA ASP A 44 -26.66 -11.00 -2.10
C ASP A 44 -26.96 -11.89 -0.88
N ALA A 45 -27.35 -11.27 0.21
CA ALA A 45 -27.75 -11.95 1.44
C ALA A 45 -28.92 -11.24 2.09
N GLN A 46 -29.58 -11.93 3.03
CA GLN A 46 -30.65 -11.34 3.79
C GLN A 46 -30.09 -10.18 4.64
N GLY A 47 -30.54 -8.97 4.37
CA GLY A 47 -30.17 -7.76 5.11
C GLY A 47 -28.94 -7.04 4.57
N GLY A 48 -28.34 -7.48 3.44
CA GLY A 48 -27.17 -6.82 2.90
C GLY A 48 -26.49 -7.59 1.76
N CYS A 49 -25.17 -7.43 1.69
CA CYS A 49 -24.30 -8.16 0.77
C CYS A 49 -23.19 -8.85 1.57
N ILE A 50 -22.96 -10.13 1.33
CA ILE A 50 -21.82 -10.83 1.93
C ILE A 50 -20.62 -10.67 1.01
N LEU A 51 -19.58 -10.09 1.56
CA LEU A 51 -18.24 -10.07 0.99
C LEU A 51 -17.46 -11.25 1.56
N LYS A 52 -16.82 -12.05 0.70
CA LYS A 52 -15.93 -13.16 1.09
C LYS A 52 -14.61 -13.05 0.41
N TRP A 53 -13.54 -13.46 1.10
CA TRP A 53 -12.19 -13.45 0.57
C TRP A 53 -11.36 -14.61 1.11
N THR A 54 -10.25 -14.86 0.48
CA THR A 54 -9.20 -15.74 1.01
C THR A 54 -8.14 -14.88 1.69
N ALA A 55 -7.64 -15.33 2.83
CA ALA A 55 -6.55 -14.65 3.52
C ALA A 55 -5.34 -14.50 2.58
N PRO A 56 -4.54 -13.43 2.75
CA PRO A 56 -3.32 -13.23 1.99
C PRO A 56 -2.40 -14.44 2.11
N ASP A 57 -1.78 -14.84 1.00
CA ASP A 57 -0.78 -15.91 1.01
C ASP A 57 0.59 -15.33 1.38
N PHE A 58 1.14 -15.81 2.48
CA PHE A 58 2.48 -15.45 2.94
C PHE A 58 3.58 -16.39 2.40
N ALA A 59 3.22 -17.42 1.67
CA ALA A 59 4.18 -18.37 1.07
C ALA A 59 4.99 -17.66 -0.01
N GLY A 60 6.08 -17.03 0.36
CA GLY A 60 6.96 -16.27 -0.53
C GLY A 60 7.24 -14.83 -0.11
N VAL A 61 6.56 -14.33 0.92
CA VAL A 61 6.77 -12.96 1.44
C VAL A 61 7.99 -12.88 2.38
N SER A 62 8.47 -13.97 2.90
CA SER A 62 9.74 -14.05 3.63
C SER A 62 10.94 -13.97 2.67
N ARG A 63 11.01 -12.92 1.86
CA ARG A 63 12.16 -12.68 1.01
C ARG A 63 13.13 -11.78 1.74
N SER A 64 14.20 -12.38 2.24
CA SER A 64 15.42 -11.66 2.50
C SER A 64 16.22 -11.58 1.20
N GLU A 65 16.53 -10.39 0.75
CA GLU A 65 17.34 -10.11 -0.43
C GLU A 65 18.63 -9.44 0.02
N ALA A 66 19.78 -10.01 -0.34
CA ALA A 66 21.05 -9.32 -0.15
C ALA A 66 21.13 -8.13 -1.13
N VAL A 67 21.29 -6.96 -0.59
CA VAL A 67 21.39 -5.70 -1.33
C VAL A 67 22.81 -5.20 -1.26
N THR A 68 23.34 -4.77 -2.40
CA THR A 68 24.49 -3.86 -2.50
C THR A 68 24.02 -2.71 -3.35
N ASP A 69 23.92 -1.54 -2.76
CA ASP A 69 23.41 -0.33 -3.39
C ASP A 69 24.59 0.58 -3.71
N ASP A 70 24.88 0.69 -5.01
CA ASP A 70 25.96 1.50 -5.58
C ASP A 70 25.48 2.88 -6.04
N VAL A 71 24.25 3.25 -5.69
CA VAL A 71 23.59 4.54 -5.99
C VAL A 71 23.36 4.83 -7.48
N GLU A 72 23.97 4.06 -8.40
CA GLU A 72 23.97 4.34 -9.85
C GLU A 72 22.57 4.32 -10.49
N GLY A 73 21.63 3.55 -9.92
CA GLY A 73 20.26 3.39 -10.43
C GLY A 73 19.32 4.56 -10.12
N TYR A 74 19.75 5.56 -9.36
CA TYR A 74 18.86 6.64 -8.92
C TYR A 74 18.94 7.88 -9.81
N GLU A 75 17.84 8.68 -9.74
CA GLU A 75 17.78 9.95 -10.47
C GLU A 75 18.80 10.94 -9.90
N PRO A 76 19.67 11.52 -10.73
CA PRO A 76 20.66 12.48 -10.28
C PRO A 76 20.02 13.69 -9.57
N PHE A 77 20.63 14.09 -8.48
CA PHE A 77 20.25 15.25 -7.68
C PHE A 77 18.85 15.21 -7.05
N ALA A 78 18.26 14.01 -6.90
CA ALA A 78 17.04 13.81 -6.13
C ALA A 78 17.28 14.09 -4.63
N ILE A 79 16.36 14.81 -3.97
CA ILE A 79 16.47 15.25 -2.56
C ILE A 79 15.33 14.78 -1.66
N ASP A 80 14.21 14.29 -2.24
CA ASP A 80 13.04 13.88 -1.44
C ASP A 80 13.14 12.43 -1.00
N GLN A 81 13.55 11.57 -1.92
CA GLN A 81 13.76 10.13 -1.72
C GLN A 81 14.60 9.56 -2.86
N ALA A 82 15.22 8.42 -2.65
CA ALA A 82 15.94 7.71 -3.69
C ALA A 82 15.69 6.19 -3.60
N GLY A 83 14.80 5.68 -4.43
CA GLY A 83 14.51 4.26 -4.54
C GLY A 83 14.18 3.56 -3.22
N ARG A 84 15.19 2.93 -2.62
CA ARG A 84 15.11 2.17 -1.35
C ARG A 84 15.22 3.03 -0.10
N TRP A 85 15.50 4.34 -0.25
CA TRP A 85 15.87 5.24 0.83
C TRP A 85 14.84 6.34 0.99
N LYS A 86 14.44 6.56 2.23
CA LYS A 86 13.63 7.69 2.66
C LYS A 86 14.56 8.73 3.28
N PHE A 87 14.46 9.97 2.82
CA PHE A 87 15.21 11.10 3.38
C PHE A 87 14.29 11.89 4.31
N VAL A 88 14.80 12.22 5.50
CA VAL A 88 14.06 13.03 6.48
C VAL A 88 14.99 14.11 7.02
N ASP A 89 14.65 15.35 6.73
CA ASP A 89 15.29 16.56 7.25
C ASP A 89 14.57 16.97 8.54
N VAL A 90 15.25 16.86 9.67
CA VAL A 90 14.68 17.16 10.99
C VAL A 90 15.13 18.54 11.47
N ASP A 91 16.34 18.98 11.10
CA ASP A 91 16.86 20.29 11.51
C ASP A 91 16.18 21.45 10.77
N LEU A 92 15.60 21.21 9.58
CA LEU A 92 14.83 22.17 8.78
C LEU A 92 15.57 23.49 8.53
N VAL A 93 16.89 23.45 8.40
CA VAL A 93 17.67 24.65 8.08
C VAL A 93 17.32 25.19 6.70
N GLU A 94 17.27 26.51 6.54
CA GLU A 94 16.78 27.12 5.31
C GLU A 94 17.76 27.00 4.13
N GLU A 95 19.07 26.86 4.41
CA GLU A 95 20.12 26.79 3.41
C GLU A 95 21.21 25.79 3.83
N THR A 96 21.73 25.05 2.85
CA THR A 96 22.92 24.23 2.98
C THR A 96 24.12 24.87 2.28
N TYR A 97 25.34 24.44 2.60
CA TYR A 97 26.54 24.91 1.91
C TYR A 97 26.48 24.64 0.40
N SER A 98 27.05 25.55 -0.36
CA SER A 98 27.10 25.55 -1.82
C SER A 98 28.50 25.84 -2.33
N PHE A 99 28.78 25.41 -3.57
CA PHE A 99 30.00 25.73 -4.26
C PHE A 99 29.92 27.08 -4.97
N THR A 100 31.06 27.78 -5.06
CA THR A 100 31.16 29.04 -5.79
C THR A 100 31.51 28.86 -7.26
N ASP A 101 32.23 27.76 -7.58
CA ASP A 101 32.86 27.56 -8.89
C ASP A 101 32.01 26.73 -9.87
N PHE A 102 30.98 26.03 -9.38
CA PHE A 102 30.04 25.30 -10.21
C PHE A 102 28.68 25.20 -9.52
N GLN A 103 27.68 24.81 -10.30
CA GLN A 103 26.32 24.63 -9.82
C GLN A 103 25.74 23.28 -10.25
N PHE A 104 24.88 22.72 -9.41
CA PHE A 104 24.10 21.53 -9.71
C PHE A 104 22.64 21.71 -9.24
N PRO A 105 21.71 20.91 -9.73
CA PRO A 105 20.31 20.96 -9.31
C PRO A 105 20.18 20.80 -7.79
N ASN A 106 19.30 21.59 -7.18
CA ASN A 106 19.02 21.63 -5.74
C ASN A 106 20.16 22.12 -4.83
N MET A 107 21.29 22.56 -5.35
CA MET A 107 22.39 23.12 -4.57
C MET A 107 21.90 24.26 -3.65
N GLY A 108 22.31 24.22 -2.38
CA GLY A 108 21.99 25.25 -1.37
C GLY A 108 20.56 25.19 -0.82
N LYS A 109 19.72 24.26 -1.29
CA LYS A 109 18.36 24.11 -0.76
C LYS A 109 18.35 23.31 0.54
N PRO A 110 17.26 23.47 1.36
CA PRO A 110 16.98 22.55 2.45
C PRO A 110 16.89 21.11 1.94
N MET A 111 17.59 20.19 2.56
CA MET A 111 17.57 18.78 2.21
C MET A 111 18.30 17.94 3.25
N ALA A 112 17.82 16.72 3.50
CA ALA A 112 18.55 15.76 4.32
C ALA A 112 19.72 15.15 3.54
N PHE A 113 19.41 14.50 2.42
CA PHE A 113 20.37 13.89 1.52
C PHE A 113 20.05 14.22 0.06
N ILE A 114 21.06 14.08 -0.79
CA ILE A 114 20.95 14.23 -2.25
C ILE A 114 21.66 13.06 -2.93
N VAL A 115 21.13 12.59 -4.04
CA VAL A 115 21.85 11.71 -4.97
C VAL A 115 22.84 12.57 -5.75
N PHE A 116 24.07 12.64 -5.32
CA PHE A 116 25.09 13.46 -5.99
C PHE A 116 25.66 12.69 -7.17
N ASP A 117 25.65 13.31 -8.35
CA ASP A 117 26.25 12.77 -9.57
C ASP A 117 27.53 13.55 -9.88
N SER A 118 28.65 12.86 -9.83
CA SER A 118 29.97 13.41 -10.08
C SER A 118 30.46 13.18 -11.51
N GLU A 119 29.61 12.72 -12.42
CA GLU A 119 29.98 12.45 -13.80
C GLU A 119 30.57 13.73 -14.46
N GLY A 120 31.74 13.59 -15.04
CA GLY A 120 32.44 14.72 -15.66
C GLY A 120 33.15 15.70 -14.72
N MET A 121 33.07 15.48 -13.40
CA MET A 121 33.76 16.29 -12.39
C MET A 121 35.20 15.84 -12.17
N ASN A 122 35.98 16.63 -11.44
CA ASN A 122 37.35 16.27 -11.10
C ASN A 122 37.39 15.17 -10.02
N SER A 123 38.55 14.57 -9.80
CA SER A 123 38.76 13.44 -8.90
C SER A 123 38.44 13.72 -7.42
N THR A 124 38.29 14.97 -7.01
CA THR A 124 37.89 15.33 -5.65
C THR A 124 36.45 14.86 -5.36
N PHE A 125 35.59 14.82 -6.39
CA PHE A 125 34.20 14.38 -6.30
C PHE A 125 34.02 12.91 -6.68
N ALA A 126 35.08 12.15 -6.98
CA ALA A 126 34.91 10.78 -7.43
C ALA A 126 34.18 9.91 -6.40
N ALA A 127 33.11 9.23 -6.84
CA ALA A 127 32.42 8.23 -6.07
C ALA A 127 33.35 7.10 -5.61
N HIS A 128 32.93 6.28 -4.65
CA HIS A 128 33.67 5.07 -4.28
C HIS A 128 33.56 4.04 -5.40
N SER A 129 32.37 3.89 -5.97
CA SER A 129 32.14 3.13 -7.20
C SER A 129 31.26 3.95 -8.17
N GLY A 130 31.35 3.70 -9.47
CA GLY A 130 30.59 4.44 -10.47
C GLY A 130 30.81 5.96 -10.49
N SER A 131 29.72 6.72 -10.54
CA SER A 131 29.72 8.19 -10.55
C SER A 131 28.83 8.84 -9.51
N LYS A 132 27.94 8.07 -8.85
CA LYS A 132 26.95 8.60 -7.92
C LYS A 132 27.20 8.14 -6.48
N TYR A 133 26.79 8.98 -5.55
CA TYR A 133 26.79 8.68 -4.12
C TYR A 133 25.74 9.53 -3.41
N PHE A 134 25.37 9.17 -2.20
CA PHE A 134 24.55 10.02 -1.33
C PHE A 134 25.43 11.06 -0.66
N ALA A 135 25.01 12.33 -0.69
CA ALA A 135 25.67 13.40 0.05
C ALA A 135 24.68 14.07 1.01
N SER A 136 25.16 14.41 2.23
CA SER A 136 24.44 15.27 3.15
C SER A 136 25.27 16.52 3.40
N PHE A 137 24.75 17.65 2.95
CA PHE A 137 25.41 18.95 3.08
C PHE A 137 25.10 19.56 4.45
N SER A 138 26.12 20.11 5.10
CA SER A 138 25.96 20.88 6.32
C SER A 138 25.42 22.28 6.05
N SER A 139 24.95 22.92 7.10
CA SER A 139 24.50 24.30 7.08
C SER A 139 25.37 25.16 8.00
N PRO A 140 25.58 26.44 7.68
CA PRO A 140 26.20 27.40 8.60
C PRO A 140 25.26 27.84 9.74
N TYR A 141 23.99 27.40 9.72
CA TYR A 141 22.96 27.87 10.64
C TYR A 141 22.58 26.86 11.74
N GLY A 142 23.14 25.68 11.72
CA GLY A 142 22.89 24.66 12.73
C GLY A 142 23.51 23.29 12.41
N ALA A 143 23.60 22.44 13.40
CA ALA A 143 24.06 21.09 13.22
C ALA A 143 23.04 20.27 12.43
N ASN A 144 23.52 19.37 11.57
CA ASN A 144 22.67 18.48 10.81
C ASN A 144 21.92 17.51 11.72
N ASP A 145 20.66 17.32 11.40
CA ASP A 145 19.81 16.22 11.85
C ASP A 145 19.12 15.58 10.63
N ASN A 146 19.95 15.02 9.76
CA ASN A 146 19.58 14.56 8.42
C ASN A 146 19.62 13.06 8.34
N TRP A 147 18.49 12.44 8.07
CA TRP A 147 18.30 11.00 8.12
C TRP A 147 18.16 10.40 6.72
N MET A 148 18.88 9.32 6.50
CA MET A 148 18.70 8.41 5.37
C MET A 148 18.28 7.05 5.92
N ILE A 149 17.02 6.71 5.75
CA ILE A 149 16.34 5.55 6.35
C ILE A 149 16.17 4.46 5.29
N SER A 150 16.54 3.24 5.63
CA SER A 150 16.44 2.08 4.75
C SER A 150 14.99 1.68 4.47
N GLU A 151 14.79 0.90 3.41
CA GLU A 151 13.59 0.09 3.26
C GLU A 151 13.49 -0.97 4.38
N ASP A 152 12.40 -1.74 4.37
CA ASP A 152 12.15 -2.82 5.31
C ASP A 152 13.28 -3.85 5.40
N LEU A 153 13.63 -4.23 6.63
CA LEU A 153 14.58 -5.29 6.92
C LEU A 153 13.85 -6.55 7.42
N PRO A 154 14.43 -7.76 7.26
CA PRO A 154 13.78 -9.01 7.65
C PRO A 154 13.61 -9.19 9.17
N GLY A 155 14.13 -8.30 10.01
CA GLY A 155 14.07 -8.40 11.47
C GLY A 155 15.00 -9.47 12.05
N THR A 156 15.83 -10.11 11.24
CA THR A 156 16.91 -10.99 11.70
C THR A 156 18.16 -10.17 12.01
N ALA A 157 18.98 -10.64 12.96
CA ALA A 157 20.29 -10.02 13.17
C ALA A 157 21.11 -10.07 11.87
N GLN A 158 21.72 -8.96 11.50
CA GLN A 158 22.51 -8.85 10.26
C GLN A 158 23.59 -7.78 10.41
N THR A 159 24.58 -7.84 9.54
CA THR A 159 25.60 -6.79 9.42
C THR A 159 25.21 -5.86 8.26
N VAL A 160 25.16 -4.55 8.52
CA VAL A 160 25.10 -3.51 7.47
C VAL A 160 26.46 -2.91 7.29
N SER A 161 26.81 -2.55 6.07
CA SER A 161 28.09 -1.89 5.79
C SER A 161 27.94 -0.89 4.66
N PHE A 162 28.76 0.15 4.67
CA PHE A 162 28.82 1.19 3.64
C PHE A 162 30.20 1.82 3.60
N CYS A 163 30.52 2.52 2.53
CA CYS A 163 31.68 3.37 2.44
C CYS A 163 31.27 4.82 2.70
N ALA A 164 32.04 5.53 3.51
CA ALA A 164 31.84 6.96 3.73
C ALA A 164 33.14 7.73 3.75
N ARG A 165 33.08 9.01 3.40
CA ARG A 165 34.17 9.96 3.54
C ARG A 165 33.66 11.38 3.80
N SER A 166 34.53 12.23 4.35
CA SER A 166 34.33 13.67 4.35
C SER A 166 34.86 14.27 3.04
N TYR A 167 34.20 15.26 2.50
CA TYR A 167 34.73 16.03 1.38
C TYR A 167 36.09 16.66 1.70
N SER A 168 36.23 17.20 2.92
CA SER A 168 37.43 17.92 3.36
C SER A 168 38.14 17.19 4.51
N SER A 169 39.46 17.08 4.45
CA SER A 169 40.26 16.57 5.56
C SER A 169 40.44 17.60 6.70
N SER A 170 40.22 18.88 6.41
CA SER A 170 40.28 19.97 7.40
C SER A 170 39.00 20.06 8.24
N ASP A 171 37.90 19.63 7.65
CA ASP A 171 36.55 19.72 8.21
C ASP A 171 35.89 18.33 8.21
N PRO A 172 36.37 17.41 9.08
CA PRO A 172 35.86 16.05 9.09
C PRO A 172 34.42 16.00 9.58
N GLU A 173 33.60 15.26 8.83
CA GLU A 173 32.18 15.08 9.06
C GLU A 173 31.88 14.10 10.20
N SER A 174 30.63 14.03 10.59
CA SER A 174 30.14 13.12 11.62
C SER A 174 28.84 12.44 11.18
N PHE A 175 28.66 11.19 11.59
CA PHE A 175 27.40 10.48 11.39
C PHE A 175 27.07 9.57 12.57
N GLU A 176 25.83 9.18 12.63
CA GLU A 176 25.29 8.15 13.53
C GLU A 176 24.64 7.04 12.72
N VAL A 177 24.81 5.80 13.15
CA VAL A 177 24.03 4.65 12.67
C VAL A 177 23.01 4.30 13.73
N SER A 178 21.76 4.20 13.34
CA SER A 178 20.63 3.91 14.21
C SER A 178 19.77 2.79 13.61
N TYR A 179 18.95 2.14 14.44
CA TYR A 179 17.99 1.14 13.99
C TYR A 179 16.64 1.34 14.68
N SER A 180 15.56 0.91 14.02
CA SER A 180 14.22 0.87 14.59
C SER A 180 13.67 -0.55 14.59
N LYS A 181 13.01 -0.94 15.70
CA LYS A 181 12.24 -2.18 15.83
C LYS A 181 10.74 -1.97 15.59
N ALA A 182 10.33 -0.74 15.39
CA ALA A 182 8.94 -0.34 15.20
C ALA A 182 8.72 0.17 13.77
N THR A 183 8.62 1.46 13.58
CA THR A 183 8.32 2.11 12.30
C THR A 183 9.55 2.81 11.70
N ASP A 184 9.40 3.41 10.54
CA ASP A 184 10.39 4.27 9.89
C ASP A 184 10.29 5.76 10.33
N SER A 185 9.60 6.02 11.45
CA SER A 185 9.56 7.34 12.06
C SER A 185 10.83 7.60 12.87
N VAL A 186 11.40 8.79 12.78
CA VAL A 186 12.69 9.12 13.41
C VAL A 186 12.66 8.94 14.93
N GLU A 187 11.49 9.09 15.55
CA GLU A 187 11.31 8.92 17.00
C GLU A 187 11.46 7.47 17.47
N ASP A 188 11.33 6.50 16.56
CA ASP A 188 11.42 5.07 16.88
C ASP A 188 12.83 4.51 16.78
N PHE A 189 13.80 5.34 16.36
CA PHE A 189 15.18 4.90 16.17
C PHE A 189 16.00 4.95 17.46
N GLU A 190 16.72 3.87 17.70
CA GLU A 190 17.73 3.74 18.77
C GLU A 190 19.12 3.90 18.15
N SER A 191 19.98 4.72 18.77
CA SER A 191 21.37 4.88 18.35
C SER A 191 22.17 3.60 18.54
N LEU A 192 22.88 3.16 17.51
CA LEU A 192 23.77 2.01 17.56
C LEU A 192 25.23 2.42 17.70
N ALA A 193 25.67 3.42 16.92
CA ALA A 193 27.03 3.91 16.93
C ALA A 193 27.12 5.33 16.38
N SER A 194 28.06 6.12 16.88
CA SER A 194 28.38 7.45 16.38
C SER A 194 29.84 7.52 15.98
N VAL A 195 30.09 8.18 14.85
CA VAL A 195 31.45 8.43 14.33
C VAL A 195 31.65 9.93 14.21
N ASN A 196 32.66 10.43 14.92
CA ASN A 196 33.10 11.82 14.78
C ASN A 196 34.44 11.83 14.05
N GLY A 197 34.58 12.69 13.07
CA GLY A 197 35.82 12.82 12.33
C GLY A 197 36.03 11.75 11.26
N VAL A 198 35.05 11.62 10.36
CA VAL A 198 35.12 10.74 9.18
C VAL A 198 36.31 11.16 8.32
N PRO A 199 37.21 10.23 7.90
CA PRO A 199 38.34 10.56 7.02
C PRO A 199 37.90 11.11 5.66
N ALA A 200 38.75 11.91 5.01
CA ALA A 200 38.56 12.35 3.62
C ALA A 200 38.84 11.25 2.59
N ALA A 201 39.42 10.14 2.99
CA ALA A 201 39.56 8.94 2.15
C ALA A 201 38.37 8.03 2.37
N TRP A 202 37.83 7.45 1.29
CA TRP A 202 36.78 6.44 1.37
C TRP A 202 37.14 5.34 2.38
N THR A 203 36.31 5.18 3.37
CA THR A 203 36.51 4.25 4.50
C THR A 203 35.25 3.40 4.65
N ARG A 204 35.45 2.07 4.74
CA ARG A 204 34.34 1.13 4.94
C ARG A 204 33.99 1.04 6.41
N TYR A 205 32.73 1.19 6.70
CA TYR A 205 32.12 1.02 8.03
C TYR A 205 31.22 -0.21 8.03
N SER A 206 31.15 -0.91 9.17
CA SER A 206 30.31 -2.09 9.33
C SER A 206 29.74 -2.14 10.74
N TYR A 207 28.45 -2.45 10.85
CA TYR A 207 27.71 -2.47 12.11
C TYR A 207 26.78 -3.66 12.16
N ASP A 208 26.71 -4.32 13.33
CA ASP A 208 25.83 -5.45 13.57
C ASP A 208 24.49 -4.95 14.13
N LEU A 209 23.43 -5.07 13.32
CA LEU A 209 22.07 -4.78 13.73
C LEU A 209 21.53 -5.93 14.60
N PRO A 210 20.84 -5.64 15.72
CA PRO A 210 20.24 -6.66 16.55
C PRO A 210 19.04 -7.33 15.86
N ALA A 211 18.68 -8.52 16.34
CA ALA A 211 17.42 -9.15 15.97
C ALA A 211 16.24 -8.25 16.35
N GLY A 212 15.24 -8.20 15.48
CA GLY A 212 14.08 -7.33 15.59
C GLY A 212 14.25 -5.96 14.91
N ALA A 213 15.44 -5.61 14.40
CA ALA A 213 15.61 -4.40 13.61
C ALA A 213 14.79 -4.47 12.30
N ASN A 214 13.84 -3.57 12.18
CA ASN A 214 12.96 -3.46 11.02
C ASN A 214 13.46 -2.45 10.00
N TYR A 215 14.23 -1.47 10.46
CA TYR A 215 14.88 -0.43 9.67
C TYR A 215 16.25 -0.12 10.24
N PHE A 216 17.15 0.40 9.42
CA PHE A 216 18.32 1.12 9.89
C PHE A 216 18.39 2.48 9.22
N ALA A 217 19.13 3.39 9.82
CA ALA A 217 19.35 4.71 9.29
C ALA A 217 20.83 5.12 9.41
N ILE A 218 21.28 5.94 8.48
CA ILE A 218 22.50 6.72 8.57
C ILE A 218 22.07 8.17 8.76
N ARG A 219 22.43 8.77 9.88
CA ARG A 219 22.09 10.13 10.24
C ARG A 219 23.32 11.00 10.17
N SER A 220 23.32 12.04 9.32
CA SER A 220 24.36 13.08 9.37
C SER A 220 24.14 13.94 10.60
N THR A 221 25.22 14.13 11.37
CA THR A 221 25.23 14.90 12.62
C THR A 221 26.32 15.96 12.64
N SER A 222 26.82 16.33 11.48
CA SER A 222 27.87 17.33 11.32
C SER A 222 27.39 18.72 11.74
N ASP A 223 28.28 19.51 12.34
CA ASP A 223 28.01 20.88 12.77
C ASP A 223 29.01 21.82 12.11
N ASP A 224 28.52 22.70 11.25
CA ASP A 224 29.32 23.68 10.51
C ASP A 224 30.55 23.04 9.82
N LYS A 225 30.30 21.96 9.07
CA LYS A 225 31.26 21.27 8.21
C LYS A 225 30.96 21.57 6.74
N PHE A 226 31.16 20.60 5.84
CA PHE A 226 30.80 20.84 4.44
C PHE A 226 29.80 19.81 3.93
N PHE A 227 30.22 18.57 3.66
CA PHE A 227 29.30 17.46 3.42
C PHE A 227 30.00 16.11 3.59
N ILE A 228 29.19 15.14 4.03
CA ILE A 228 29.53 13.73 4.08
C ILE A 228 29.07 13.03 2.81
N GLU A 229 29.85 12.09 2.33
CA GLU A 229 29.57 11.23 1.17
C GLU A 229 29.42 9.78 1.63
N ILE A 230 28.40 9.07 1.10
CA ILE A 230 28.08 7.68 1.45
C ILE A 230 27.80 6.91 0.17
N ASP A 231 28.42 5.71 0.06
CA ASP A 231 28.35 4.88 -1.15
C ASP A 231 28.46 3.39 -0.79
N ASP A 232 28.15 2.50 -1.74
CA ASP A 232 28.31 1.04 -1.65
C ASP A 232 27.69 0.44 -0.37
N ILE A 233 26.40 0.67 -0.18
CA ILE A 233 25.69 0.25 1.02
C ILE A 233 25.24 -1.20 0.86
N SER A 234 25.66 -2.07 1.79
CA SER A 234 25.30 -3.49 1.77
C SER A 234 24.50 -3.89 3.01
N TYR A 235 23.38 -4.55 2.81
CA TYR A 235 22.50 -5.05 3.86
C TYR A 235 21.60 -6.16 3.32
N THR A 236 20.77 -6.74 4.16
CA THR A 236 19.70 -7.66 3.75
C THR A 236 18.37 -6.95 3.88
N ALA A 237 17.68 -6.73 2.77
CA ALA A 237 16.32 -6.20 2.73
C ALA A 237 15.30 -7.32 2.90
N GLY A 238 14.08 -7.00 3.28
CA GLY A 238 12.97 -7.94 3.31
C GLY A 238 11.89 -7.56 4.30
N ILE A 239 10.72 -8.16 4.15
CA ILE A 239 9.57 -7.97 5.02
C ILE A 239 9.50 -9.17 5.99
N GLY A 240 10.41 -9.22 6.97
CA GLY A 240 10.41 -10.31 7.96
C GLY A 240 9.32 -10.14 9.02
N ASN A 241 8.85 -11.27 9.58
CA ASN A 241 7.90 -11.32 10.69
C ASN A 241 6.60 -10.52 10.50
N LEU A 242 6.15 -10.37 9.26
CA LEU A 242 4.89 -9.74 8.94
C LEU A 242 3.73 -10.58 9.47
N GLN A 243 2.91 -10.01 10.34
CA GLN A 243 1.71 -10.66 10.87
C GLN A 243 0.48 -9.90 10.41
N LEU A 244 -0.48 -10.62 9.86
CA LEU A 244 -1.79 -10.08 9.56
C LEU A 244 -2.50 -9.75 10.89
N THR A 245 -2.94 -8.51 11.06
CA THR A 245 -3.65 -8.04 12.26
C THR A 245 -5.14 -7.82 12.01
N GLY A 246 -5.54 -7.67 10.74
CA GLY A 246 -6.93 -7.46 10.39
C GLY A 246 -7.14 -7.08 8.93
N TYR A 247 -8.35 -6.61 8.66
CA TYR A 247 -8.74 -6.09 7.35
C TYR A 247 -9.52 -4.79 7.50
N GLU A 248 -9.45 -3.95 6.50
CA GLU A 248 -10.31 -2.80 6.30
C GLU A 248 -11.14 -2.99 5.04
N VAL A 249 -12.44 -2.73 5.14
CA VAL A 249 -13.39 -2.78 4.02
C VAL A 249 -13.79 -1.36 3.67
N TYR A 250 -13.68 -1.01 2.41
CA TYR A 250 -14.02 0.30 1.87
C TYR A 250 -15.18 0.18 0.89
N VAL A 251 -16.13 1.09 0.98
CA VAL A 251 -17.25 1.22 0.05
C VAL A 251 -17.19 2.62 -0.54
N ASP A 252 -17.12 2.69 -1.87
CA ASP A 252 -16.97 3.94 -2.62
C ASP A 252 -15.87 4.85 -2.05
N GLY A 253 -14.74 4.23 -1.65
CA GLY A 253 -13.57 4.89 -1.07
C GLY A 253 -13.71 5.29 0.41
N THR A 254 -14.85 5.02 1.05
CA THR A 254 -15.07 5.30 2.48
C THR A 254 -14.88 4.03 3.31
N LEU A 255 -14.17 4.11 4.43
CA LEU A 255 -13.99 2.99 5.36
C LEU A 255 -15.36 2.59 5.95
N ALA A 256 -15.79 1.38 5.64
CA ALA A 256 -17.06 0.81 6.11
C ALA A 256 -16.88 -0.10 7.32
N ALA A 257 -15.78 -0.85 7.41
CA ALA A 257 -15.52 -1.75 8.53
C ALA A 257 -14.04 -2.03 8.74
N THR A 258 -13.68 -2.33 9.99
CA THR A 258 -12.41 -2.93 10.40
C THR A 258 -12.69 -4.31 10.98
N LEU A 259 -11.99 -5.34 10.49
CA LEU A 259 -12.26 -6.73 10.79
C LEU A 259 -11.02 -7.42 11.37
N PRO A 260 -11.18 -8.44 12.23
CA PRO A 260 -10.05 -9.18 12.78
C PRO A 260 -9.34 -10.05 11.71
N ALA A 261 -8.12 -10.48 12.00
CA ALA A 261 -7.26 -11.22 11.07
C ALA A 261 -7.81 -12.60 10.63
N ASP A 262 -8.66 -13.20 11.45
CA ASP A 262 -9.31 -14.48 11.19
C ASP A 262 -10.63 -14.35 10.40
N ALA A 263 -11.08 -13.13 10.11
CA ALA A 263 -12.26 -12.90 9.30
C ALA A 263 -12.04 -13.38 7.86
N THR A 264 -13.02 -14.07 7.31
CA THR A 264 -13.07 -14.54 5.91
C THR A 264 -14.31 -14.08 5.17
N GLU A 265 -15.23 -13.44 5.90
CA GLU A 265 -16.44 -12.86 5.34
C GLU A 265 -16.92 -11.65 6.16
N TYR A 266 -17.66 -10.78 5.52
CA TYR A 266 -18.29 -9.62 6.13
C TYR A 266 -19.66 -9.36 5.51
N LEU A 267 -20.68 -9.20 6.35
CA LEU A 267 -22.01 -8.76 5.92
C LEU A 267 -22.03 -7.24 5.89
N LEU A 268 -22.05 -6.67 4.70
CA LEU A 268 -22.25 -5.26 4.47
C LEU A 268 -23.75 -4.95 4.58
N PRO A 269 -24.21 -4.26 5.63
CA PRO A 269 -25.65 -4.11 5.90
C PRO A 269 -26.31 -3.08 4.98
N TRP A 270 -27.61 -3.29 4.68
CA TRP A 270 -28.40 -2.43 3.80
C TRP A 270 -28.56 -0.99 4.28
N ASN A 271 -28.64 -0.81 5.58
CA ASN A 271 -28.95 0.48 6.19
C ASN A 271 -27.79 1.47 6.19
N GLU A 272 -26.60 1.05 5.81
CA GLU A 272 -25.45 1.96 5.60
C GLU A 272 -25.47 2.61 4.20
N PHE A 273 -26.37 2.18 3.32
CA PHE A 273 -26.57 2.71 1.98
C PHE A 273 -27.96 3.35 1.87
N GLU A 274 -28.09 4.60 2.30
CA GLU A 274 -29.40 5.30 2.24
C GLU A 274 -29.92 5.52 0.82
N THR A 275 -29.10 5.36 -0.22
CA THR A 275 -29.49 5.80 -1.57
C THR A 275 -29.07 4.92 -2.75
N LEU A 276 -28.17 3.94 -2.60
CA LEU A 276 -27.68 3.22 -3.78
C LEU A 276 -27.70 1.69 -3.61
N PRO A 277 -28.40 0.98 -4.51
CA PRO A 277 -28.31 -0.46 -4.60
C PRO A 277 -27.06 -0.96 -5.32
N GLU A 278 -26.09 -0.11 -5.56
CA GLU A 278 -24.85 -0.44 -6.24
C GLU A 278 -23.69 0.41 -5.71
N GLY A 279 -22.49 -0.13 -5.79
CA GLY A 279 -21.27 0.57 -5.37
C GLY A 279 -20.01 -0.23 -5.69
N ILE A 280 -18.88 0.30 -5.23
CA ILE A 280 -17.58 -0.36 -5.34
C ILE A 280 -17.14 -0.76 -3.95
N VAL A 281 -16.78 -2.04 -3.78
CA VAL A 281 -16.14 -2.52 -2.55
C VAL A 281 -14.68 -2.88 -2.83
N GLN A 282 -13.81 -2.47 -1.93
CA GLN A 282 -12.39 -2.76 -1.95
C GLN A 282 -11.94 -3.12 -0.53
N MET A 283 -10.83 -3.80 -0.40
CA MET A 283 -10.28 -4.22 0.89
C MET A 283 -8.79 -3.95 0.97
N LYS A 284 -8.31 -3.78 2.20
CA LYS A 284 -6.89 -3.86 2.56
C LYS A 284 -6.68 -4.95 3.61
N ALA A 285 -5.54 -5.59 3.55
CA ALA A 285 -5.00 -6.36 4.67
C ALA A 285 -4.15 -5.44 5.54
N ILE A 286 -4.33 -5.50 6.86
CA ILE A 286 -3.59 -4.71 7.85
C ILE A 286 -2.59 -5.61 8.54
N TYR A 287 -1.37 -5.15 8.63
CA TYR A 287 -0.24 -5.89 9.18
C TYR A 287 0.42 -5.16 10.34
N THR A 288 1.26 -5.86 11.07
CA THR A 288 2.05 -5.27 12.18
C THR A 288 2.95 -4.11 11.75
N ARG A 289 3.25 -3.98 10.47
CA ARG A 289 4.20 -2.99 9.92
C ARG A 289 3.59 -2.07 8.85
N GLY A 290 2.29 -2.16 8.59
CA GLY A 290 1.62 -1.35 7.56
C GLY A 290 0.38 -2.03 7.01
N ALA A 291 -0.02 -1.66 5.82
CA ALA A 291 -1.19 -2.21 5.15
C ALA A 291 -0.88 -2.50 3.67
N SER A 292 -1.62 -3.45 3.09
CA SER A 292 -1.58 -3.69 1.65
C SER A 292 -2.18 -2.51 0.87
N ASP A 293 -1.96 -2.48 -0.42
CA ASP A 293 -2.78 -1.70 -1.33
C ASP A 293 -4.24 -2.16 -1.26
N LEU A 294 -5.16 -1.33 -1.77
CA LEU A 294 -6.54 -1.74 -1.99
C LEU A 294 -6.59 -2.86 -3.04
N THR A 295 -7.47 -3.84 -2.82
CA THR A 295 -7.79 -4.83 -3.84
C THR A 295 -8.36 -4.16 -5.08
N ASP A 296 -8.37 -4.87 -6.20
CA ASP A 296 -9.12 -4.42 -7.38
C ASP A 296 -10.57 -4.13 -6.99
N PRO A 297 -11.19 -3.10 -7.59
CA PRO A 297 -12.56 -2.72 -7.28
C PRO A 297 -13.52 -3.84 -7.68
N ALA A 298 -14.32 -4.31 -6.72
CA ALA A 298 -15.44 -5.22 -6.97
C ALA A 298 -16.73 -4.41 -7.00
N TYR A 299 -17.45 -4.47 -8.13
CA TYR A 299 -18.75 -3.82 -8.26
C TYR A 299 -19.82 -4.71 -7.62
N PHE A 300 -20.60 -4.16 -6.72
CA PHE A 300 -21.80 -4.80 -6.23
C PHE A 300 -23.03 -4.03 -6.72
N ARG A 301 -24.07 -4.75 -7.03
CA ARG A 301 -25.37 -4.20 -7.33
C ARG A 301 -26.40 -5.06 -6.64
N PHE A 302 -27.12 -4.46 -5.72
CA PHE A 302 -28.25 -5.12 -5.15
C PHE A 302 -29.34 -5.23 -6.21
N SER A 303 -29.47 -6.39 -6.81
CA SER A 303 -30.67 -6.70 -7.57
C SER A 303 -31.79 -6.78 -6.54
N GLY A 304 -32.69 -5.80 -6.49
CA GLY A 304 -33.90 -5.83 -5.68
C GLY A 304 -34.89 -6.93 -6.13
N GLY A 305 -34.38 -7.98 -6.71
CA GLY A 305 -35.05 -9.22 -7.02
C GLY A 305 -34.70 -10.20 -5.91
N VAL A 306 -35.58 -10.38 -4.97
CA VAL A 306 -35.59 -11.58 -4.13
C VAL A 306 -35.86 -12.74 -5.09
N ASP A 307 -34.79 -13.40 -5.56
CA ASP A 307 -34.89 -14.74 -6.06
C ASP A 307 -35.38 -15.58 -4.86
N GLY A 308 -36.64 -16.06 -4.96
CA GLY A 308 -37.30 -16.64 -3.83
C GLY A 308 -36.48 -17.76 -3.23
N ILE A 309 -36.02 -17.56 -2.01
CA ILE A 309 -35.94 -18.69 -1.11
C ILE A 309 -37.39 -19.16 -0.98
N ALA A 310 -37.73 -20.26 -1.66
CA ALA A 310 -38.94 -20.98 -1.43
C ALA A 310 -38.88 -21.42 0.05
N SER A 311 -39.42 -20.62 0.95
CA SER A 311 -39.86 -21.16 2.22
C SER A 311 -41.00 -22.07 1.83
N ASP A 312 -40.91 -23.36 2.14
CA ASP A 312 -41.98 -24.35 1.96
C ASP A 312 -43.32 -23.92 2.58
N ALA A 313 -43.34 -22.79 3.28
CA ALA A 313 -44.45 -22.24 3.99
C ALA A 313 -45.35 -21.33 3.15
N VAL A 314 -44.84 -20.64 2.08
CA VAL A 314 -45.62 -19.67 1.30
C VAL A 314 -45.26 -19.70 -0.17
N SER A 315 -46.26 -19.82 -1.03
CA SER A 315 -46.12 -19.65 -2.48
C SER A 315 -46.77 -18.34 -2.92
N ILE A 316 -46.05 -17.50 -3.67
CA ILE A 316 -46.54 -16.23 -4.24
C ILE A 316 -46.53 -16.35 -5.76
N THR A 317 -47.68 -16.20 -6.40
CA THR A 317 -47.85 -16.25 -7.87
C THR A 317 -48.69 -15.07 -8.33
N ALA A 318 -48.39 -14.55 -9.53
CA ALA A 318 -49.20 -13.55 -10.18
C ALA A 318 -49.49 -14.00 -11.63
N GLN A 319 -50.76 -13.99 -11.99
CA GLN A 319 -51.18 -14.33 -13.36
C GLN A 319 -52.49 -13.59 -13.72
N GLY A 320 -52.52 -12.97 -14.89
CA GLY A 320 -53.75 -12.34 -15.38
C GLY A 320 -54.32 -11.24 -14.48
N GLY A 321 -53.45 -10.46 -13.80
CA GLY A 321 -53.87 -9.40 -12.88
C GLY A 321 -54.33 -9.92 -11.50
N THR A 322 -54.17 -11.23 -11.23
CA THR A 322 -54.47 -11.81 -9.93
C THR A 322 -53.18 -12.23 -9.24
N LEU A 323 -52.95 -11.67 -8.05
CA LEU A 323 -51.90 -12.08 -7.12
C LEU A 323 -52.47 -13.14 -6.18
N THR A 324 -51.86 -14.31 -6.13
CA THR A 324 -52.21 -15.38 -5.19
C THR A 324 -51.03 -15.63 -4.25
N VAL A 325 -51.33 -15.59 -2.95
CA VAL A 325 -50.41 -15.99 -1.89
C VAL A 325 -51.02 -17.16 -1.16
N SER A 326 -50.42 -18.35 -1.34
CA SER A 326 -50.87 -19.59 -0.72
C SER A 326 -49.92 -20.05 0.38
N GLY A 327 -50.44 -20.59 1.46
CA GLY A 327 -49.72 -21.03 2.67
C GLY A 327 -50.61 -21.24 3.85
N ALA A 328 -50.05 -21.39 5.04
CA ALA A 328 -50.80 -21.52 6.28
C ALA A 328 -51.64 -20.27 6.57
N ALA A 329 -52.73 -20.46 7.34
CA ALA A 329 -53.53 -19.32 7.80
C ALA A 329 -52.76 -18.45 8.80
N GLY A 330 -53.08 -17.14 8.79
CA GLY A 330 -52.49 -16.19 9.75
C GLY A 330 -51.13 -15.62 9.37
N ILE A 331 -50.65 -15.88 8.16
CA ILE A 331 -49.36 -15.30 7.70
C ILE A 331 -49.58 -13.82 7.31
N PRO A 332 -48.84 -12.87 7.90
CA PRO A 332 -48.90 -11.46 7.51
C PRO A 332 -48.49 -11.26 6.04
N ILE A 333 -49.27 -10.50 5.31
CA ILE A 333 -48.98 -10.12 3.92
C ILE A 333 -49.03 -8.61 3.80
N SER A 334 -48.06 -8.07 3.06
CA SER A 334 -48.06 -6.69 2.62
C SER A 334 -47.73 -6.63 1.14
N VAL A 335 -48.46 -5.82 0.38
CA VAL A 335 -48.26 -5.57 -1.04
C VAL A 335 -47.96 -4.09 -1.23
N PHE A 336 -46.86 -3.79 -1.88
CA PHE A 336 -46.42 -2.43 -2.15
C PHE A 336 -46.37 -2.18 -3.66
N ALA A 337 -46.77 -1.01 -4.10
CA ALA A 337 -46.42 -0.51 -5.44
C ALA A 337 -44.95 -0.14 -5.47
N VAL A 338 -44.37 -0.03 -6.67
CA VAL A 338 -42.96 0.43 -6.82
C VAL A 338 -42.70 1.84 -6.29
N SER A 339 -43.75 2.64 -6.09
CA SER A 339 -43.67 3.94 -5.42
C SER A 339 -43.48 3.84 -3.89
N GLY A 340 -43.46 2.62 -3.32
CA GLY A 340 -43.45 2.39 -1.88
C GLY A 340 -44.83 2.48 -1.19
N GLN A 341 -45.89 2.84 -1.94
CA GLN A 341 -47.25 2.91 -1.39
C GLN A 341 -47.76 1.50 -1.07
N THR A 342 -48.28 1.31 0.16
CA THR A 342 -48.95 0.08 0.54
C THR A 342 -50.29 -0.06 -0.20
N VAL A 343 -50.42 -1.09 -1.00
CA VAL A 343 -51.60 -1.41 -1.78
C VAL A 343 -52.54 -2.36 -1.00
N TYR A 344 -51.95 -3.27 -0.23
CA TYR A 344 -52.64 -4.20 0.62
C TYR A 344 -51.84 -4.58 1.86
N SER A 345 -52.49 -4.74 2.98
CA SER A 345 -51.94 -5.32 4.20
C SER A 345 -52.98 -6.16 4.90
N GLY A 346 -52.62 -7.39 5.27
CA GLY A 346 -53.52 -8.32 5.89
C GLY A 346 -52.84 -9.62 6.30
N VAL A 347 -53.64 -10.68 6.52
CA VAL A 347 -53.12 -12.02 6.86
C VAL A 347 -53.76 -13.04 5.91
N THR A 348 -53.09 -14.17 5.66
CA THR A 348 -53.61 -15.27 4.86
C THR A 348 -54.80 -15.92 5.59
N ALA A 349 -55.85 -16.26 4.86
CA ALA A 349 -56.88 -17.21 5.26
C ALA A 349 -56.35 -18.66 5.11
N GLN A 350 -57.13 -19.64 5.55
CA GLN A 350 -56.83 -21.04 5.31
C GLN A 350 -56.81 -21.31 3.79
N GLY A 351 -55.68 -21.76 3.26
CA GLY A 351 -55.48 -21.98 1.84
C GLY A 351 -54.91 -20.78 1.04
N GLY A 352 -54.71 -19.63 1.69
CA GLY A 352 -54.09 -18.44 1.08
C GLY A 352 -55.06 -17.28 0.87
N ILE A 353 -54.62 -16.31 0.05
CA ILE A 353 -55.41 -15.14 -0.36
C ILE A 353 -55.13 -14.84 -1.83
N SER A 354 -56.20 -14.40 -2.54
CA SER A 354 -56.12 -13.91 -3.91
C SER A 354 -56.55 -12.45 -3.97
N LEU A 355 -55.73 -11.60 -4.60
CA LEU A 355 -55.96 -10.17 -4.73
C LEU A 355 -55.96 -9.81 -6.22
N THR A 356 -56.99 -9.12 -6.69
CA THR A 356 -56.96 -8.52 -8.04
C THR A 356 -56.29 -7.17 -7.95
N LEU A 357 -55.20 -7.01 -8.71
CA LEU A 357 -54.40 -5.79 -8.76
C LEU A 357 -54.47 -5.20 -10.16
N PRO A 358 -54.46 -3.87 -10.30
CA PRO A 358 -54.25 -3.21 -11.58
C PRO A 358 -52.91 -3.66 -12.22
N GLY A 359 -52.84 -3.57 -13.55
CA GLY A 359 -51.54 -3.83 -14.25
C GLY A 359 -50.44 -2.96 -13.67
N GLY A 360 -49.36 -3.56 -13.26
CA GLY A 360 -48.21 -2.85 -12.63
C GLY A 360 -47.21 -3.80 -11.99
N ILE A 361 -46.17 -3.23 -11.44
CA ILE A 361 -45.14 -3.96 -10.68
C ILE A 361 -45.41 -3.77 -9.20
N TYR A 362 -45.42 -4.86 -8.46
CA TYR A 362 -45.65 -4.87 -7.03
C TYR A 362 -44.59 -5.68 -6.30
N ILE A 363 -44.34 -5.31 -5.05
CA ILE A 363 -43.53 -6.07 -4.10
C ILE A 363 -44.45 -6.68 -3.08
N VAL A 364 -44.45 -8.00 -2.99
CA VAL A 364 -45.28 -8.76 -2.04
C VAL A 364 -44.37 -9.30 -0.94
N ARG A 365 -44.70 -9.01 0.31
CA ARG A 365 -44.03 -9.57 1.49
C ARG A 365 -44.99 -10.52 2.22
N ALA A 366 -44.53 -11.76 2.49
CA ALA A 366 -45.24 -12.75 3.27
C ALA A 366 -44.25 -13.72 3.93
N ALA A 367 -44.42 -14.03 5.22
CA ALA A 367 -43.59 -14.99 5.97
C ALA A 367 -42.09 -14.73 5.89
N GLY A 368 -41.66 -13.46 5.95
CA GLY A 368 -40.24 -13.10 5.80
C GLY A 368 -39.70 -13.13 4.36
N THR A 369 -40.55 -13.55 3.41
CA THR A 369 -40.21 -13.58 1.98
C THR A 369 -40.77 -12.34 1.29
N ALA A 370 -40.02 -11.72 0.40
CA ALA A 370 -40.49 -10.66 -0.49
C ALA A 370 -40.32 -11.09 -1.95
N ARG A 371 -41.34 -10.85 -2.79
CA ARG A 371 -41.32 -11.21 -4.22
C ARG A 371 -41.84 -10.05 -5.06
N LYS A 372 -41.11 -9.76 -6.16
CA LYS A 372 -41.59 -8.89 -7.20
C LYS A 372 -42.59 -9.66 -8.08
N VAL A 373 -43.73 -9.10 -8.34
CA VAL A 373 -44.77 -9.63 -9.24
C VAL A 373 -45.15 -8.55 -10.25
N VAL A 374 -45.55 -8.97 -11.46
CA VAL A 374 -45.93 -8.09 -12.58
C VAL A 374 -47.33 -8.42 -13.05
#